data_f2c4c6f24fa7b1a1ffc964ea477b5423
#
_entry.id   f2c4c6f24fa7b1a1ffc964ea477b5423
#
_cell.length_a   1.000
_cell.length_b   1.000
_cell.length_c   1.000
_cell.angle_alpha   90.00
_cell.angle_beta   90.00
_cell.angle_gamma   90.00
#
_symmetry.space_group_name_H-M   'P 1'
#
loop_
_entity.id
_entity.type
_entity.pdbx_description
1 polymer ?
#
loop_
_entity_poly.entity_id
_entity_poly.type
_entity_poly.pdbx_seq_one_letter_code
_entity_poly.pdbx_strand_id
1 'polypeptide(L)'
;LVTYTLQSTGFDACGFENGSEFLKALSDGEKPELVLLDIMLPGEDGISILGKLRKKSATRDLPIIMMTAKGTEYDKVLGLDSGADDYITKPFGMMELVSRVKAVLRRSSRNEKKDEIIVGQLKIYPNKHKVKSCGNEVTLTNKEFKLLCLLVESKGNVLNRDQLLTNIWGYDFDGETRTVDVHIRSLRQKLGECGKLIETVRGIGYRIGGNES
;
A
#
# COMPACT_ATOMS: atom_id res chain seq x y z
N LEU A 1 -1.42 18.59 -21.81
CA LEU A 1 -2.67 17.86 -21.95
C LEU A 1 -3.08 17.19 -20.62
N VAL A 2 -2.23 16.40 -20.00
CA VAL A 2 -2.53 15.71 -18.71
C VAL A 2 -2.93 16.72 -17.63
N THR A 3 -2.12 17.73 -17.38
CA THR A 3 -2.38 18.80 -16.40
C THR A 3 -3.73 19.47 -16.64
N TYR A 4 -3.99 19.88 -17.88
CA TYR A 4 -5.27 20.49 -18.26
C TYR A 4 -6.47 19.58 -18.00
N THR A 5 -6.37 18.29 -18.34
CA THR A 5 -7.46 17.33 -18.11
C THR A 5 -7.72 17.12 -16.62
N LEU A 6 -6.68 17.03 -15.81
CA LEU A 6 -6.82 16.91 -14.36
C LEU A 6 -7.48 18.16 -13.76
N GLN A 7 -7.03 19.35 -14.15
CA GLN A 7 -7.62 20.60 -13.69
C GLN A 7 -9.10 20.73 -14.09
N SER A 8 -9.44 20.37 -15.33
CA SER A 8 -10.85 20.38 -15.82
C SER A 8 -11.74 19.37 -15.10
N THR A 9 -11.16 18.35 -14.48
CA THR A 9 -11.89 17.32 -13.70
C THR A 9 -11.87 17.59 -12.19
N GLY A 10 -11.42 18.78 -11.76
CA GLY A 10 -11.51 19.28 -10.40
C GLY A 10 -10.29 19.00 -9.51
N PHE A 11 -9.17 18.59 -10.10
CA PHE A 11 -7.91 18.46 -9.37
C PHE A 11 -7.09 19.76 -9.46
N ASP A 12 -6.38 20.11 -8.38
CA ASP A 12 -5.30 21.08 -8.44
C ASP A 12 -4.03 20.37 -8.94
N ALA A 13 -3.66 20.61 -10.19
CA ALA A 13 -2.59 19.89 -10.86
C ALA A 13 -1.55 20.86 -11.43
N CYS A 14 -0.29 20.61 -11.13
CA CYS A 14 0.87 21.26 -11.72
C CYS A 14 1.78 20.24 -12.41
N GLY A 15 2.67 20.68 -13.27
CA GLY A 15 3.60 19.83 -14.00
C GLY A 15 5.01 20.38 -13.95
N PHE A 16 6.00 19.49 -13.97
CA PHE A 16 7.42 19.77 -14.00
C PHE A 16 8.04 19.15 -15.25
N GLU A 17 8.98 19.83 -15.88
CA GLU A 17 9.62 19.32 -17.11
C GLU A 17 10.64 18.22 -16.82
N ASN A 18 11.21 18.20 -15.62
CA ASN A 18 12.20 17.22 -15.20
C ASN A 18 12.12 16.90 -13.70
N GLY A 19 12.79 15.79 -13.32
CA GLY A 19 12.77 15.32 -11.94
C GLY A 19 13.46 16.25 -10.95
N SER A 20 14.48 17.02 -11.38
CA SER A 20 15.20 17.94 -10.49
C SER A 20 14.33 19.11 -10.04
N GLU A 21 13.54 19.67 -10.94
CA GLU A 21 12.56 20.73 -10.60
C GLU A 21 11.50 20.22 -9.63
N PHE A 22 10.96 19.03 -9.89
CA PHE A 22 10.00 18.40 -9.00
C PHE A 22 10.57 18.14 -7.59
N LEU A 23 11.78 17.56 -7.50
CA LEU A 23 12.42 17.28 -6.22
C LEU A 23 12.76 18.56 -5.45
N LYS A 24 13.09 19.66 -6.17
CA LYS A 24 13.28 20.98 -5.59
C LYS A 24 11.97 21.54 -5.04
N ALA A 25 10.88 21.48 -5.79
CA ALA A 25 9.56 21.93 -5.32
C ALA A 25 9.12 21.20 -4.03
N LEU A 26 9.34 19.89 -3.94
CA LEU A 26 9.11 19.14 -2.71
C LEU A 26 9.97 19.63 -1.54
N SER A 27 11.22 20.01 -1.81
CA SER A 27 12.13 20.55 -0.79
C SER A 27 11.73 21.95 -0.34
N ASP A 28 11.14 22.74 -1.25
CA ASP A 28 10.65 24.10 -1.01
C ASP A 28 9.27 24.11 -0.30
N GLY A 29 8.69 22.93 -0.04
CA GLY A 29 7.48 22.79 0.79
C GLY A 29 6.22 22.34 0.07
N GLU A 30 6.28 22.06 -1.23
CA GLU A 30 5.16 21.45 -1.97
C GLU A 30 4.80 20.08 -1.38
N LYS A 31 3.49 19.84 -1.20
CA LYS A 31 2.96 18.61 -0.62
C LYS A 31 1.88 18.02 -1.52
N PRO A 32 2.26 17.40 -2.63
CA PRO A 32 1.28 16.76 -3.50
C PRO A 32 0.62 15.56 -2.80
N GLU A 33 -0.68 15.35 -3.06
CA GLU A 33 -1.43 14.19 -2.61
C GLU A 33 -1.18 12.96 -3.50
N LEU A 34 -0.72 13.17 -4.74
CA LEU A 34 -0.38 12.11 -5.70
C LEU A 34 0.61 12.65 -6.74
N VAL A 35 1.49 11.77 -7.21
CA VAL A 35 2.44 12.06 -8.29
C VAL A 35 2.17 11.15 -9.48
N LEU A 36 2.07 11.75 -10.66
CA LEU A 36 2.19 11.04 -11.93
C LEU A 36 3.64 11.15 -12.39
N LEU A 37 4.34 10.03 -12.47
CA LEU A 37 5.77 10.01 -12.73
C LEU A 37 6.05 9.24 -14.04
N ASP A 38 6.56 9.96 -15.02
CA ASP A 38 7.03 9.33 -16.26
C ASP A 38 8.31 8.55 -15.99
N ILE A 39 8.42 7.33 -16.53
CA ILE A 39 9.66 6.57 -16.48
C ILE A 39 10.73 7.25 -17.34
N MET A 40 10.35 7.74 -18.53
CA MET A 40 11.27 8.36 -19.47
C MET A 40 11.30 9.87 -19.29
N LEU A 41 12.04 10.34 -18.30
CA LEU A 41 12.27 11.78 -18.08
C LEU A 41 13.66 12.20 -18.57
N PRO A 42 13.81 13.44 -19.05
CA PRO A 42 15.12 13.97 -19.38
C PRO A 42 15.99 14.11 -18.13
N GLY A 43 17.24 13.67 -18.23
CA GLY A 43 18.24 13.75 -17.16
C GLY A 43 18.24 12.58 -16.20
N GLU A 44 17.24 12.42 -15.38
CA GLU A 44 17.12 11.30 -14.43
C GLU A 44 15.84 10.50 -14.70
N ASP A 45 15.94 9.16 -14.76
CA ASP A 45 14.78 8.30 -14.99
C ASP A 45 13.81 8.28 -13.81
N GLY A 46 12.51 8.07 -14.10
CA GLY A 46 11.46 8.10 -13.09
C GLY A 46 11.60 7.01 -12.02
N ILE A 47 12.28 5.90 -12.30
CA ILE A 47 12.50 4.81 -11.34
C ILE A 47 13.49 5.24 -10.27
N SER A 48 14.57 5.91 -10.69
CA SER A 48 15.54 6.52 -9.76
C SER A 48 14.87 7.52 -8.85
N ILE A 49 13.97 8.37 -9.40
CA ILE A 49 13.19 9.34 -8.63
C ILE A 49 12.27 8.63 -7.64
N LEU A 50 11.53 7.60 -8.07
CA LEU A 50 10.69 6.77 -7.20
C LEU A 50 11.50 6.19 -6.03
N GLY A 51 12.67 5.62 -6.32
CA GLY A 51 13.57 5.08 -5.31
C GLY A 51 14.02 6.14 -4.27
N LYS A 52 14.29 7.37 -4.71
CA LYS A 52 14.62 8.49 -3.81
C LYS A 52 13.44 8.88 -2.93
N LEU A 53 12.23 8.94 -3.49
CA LEU A 53 11.01 9.27 -2.75
C LEU A 53 10.70 8.22 -1.69
N ARG A 54 10.84 6.93 -1.99
CA ARG A 54 10.57 5.83 -1.06
C ARG A 54 11.59 5.72 0.08
N LYS A 55 12.81 6.23 -0.11
CA LYS A 55 13.85 6.27 0.93
C LYS A 55 13.64 7.40 1.96
N LYS A 56 12.96 8.49 1.60
CA LYS A 56 12.73 9.61 2.50
C LYS A 56 11.46 9.40 3.31
N SER A 57 11.52 9.53 4.63
CA SER A 57 10.35 9.36 5.53
C SER A 57 9.17 10.30 5.19
N ALA A 58 9.45 11.50 4.71
CA ALA A 58 8.43 12.49 4.35
C ALA A 58 7.66 12.15 3.06
N THR A 59 8.23 11.33 2.17
CA THR A 59 7.64 11.04 0.85
C THR A 59 7.47 9.55 0.57
N ARG A 60 7.87 8.68 1.50
CA ARG A 60 7.81 7.23 1.29
C ARG A 60 6.38 6.71 1.06
N ASP A 61 5.39 7.37 1.66
CA ASP A 61 3.97 6.99 1.61
C ASP A 61 3.20 7.83 0.58
N LEU A 62 3.86 8.73 -0.15
CA LEU A 62 3.28 9.55 -1.21
C LEU A 62 2.78 8.66 -2.35
N PRO A 63 1.50 8.72 -2.72
CA PRO A 63 0.95 7.93 -3.81
C PRO A 63 1.60 8.27 -5.15
N ILE A 64 2.07 7.26 -5.88
CA ILE A 64 2.76 7.44 -7.16
C ILE A 64 2.19 6.50 -8.21
N ILE A 65 1.74 7.08 -9.33
CA ILE A 65 1.36 6.34 -10.54
C ILE A 65 2.50 6.51 -11.55
N MET A 66 3.11 5.40 -11.96
CA MET A 66 4.14 5.42 -13.00
C MET A 66 3.51 5.43 -14.39
N MET A 67 4.01 6.29 -15.27
CA MET A 67 3.64 6.32 -16.69
C MET A 67 4.73 5.63 -17.50
N THR A 68 4.41 4.56 -18.20
CA THR A 68 5.38 3.71 -18.91
C THR A 68 5.04 3.55 -20.39
N ALA A 69 6.03 3.26 -21.25
CA ALA A 69 5.81 2.90 -22.64
C ALA A 69 5.46 1.41 -22.74
N LYS A 70 4.51 1.06 -23.62
CA LYS A 70 4.07 -0.33 -23.85
C LYS A 70 5.18 -1.17 -24.47
N GLY A 71 5.53 -2.30 -23.85
CA GLY A 71 6.31 -3.37 -24.50
C GLY A 71 7.75 -3.52 -24.05
N THR A 72 8.21 -2.95 -22.95
CA THR A 72 9.50 -3.26 -22.37
C THR A 72 9.38 -4.42 -21.37
N GLU A 73 10.32 -5.38 -21.42
CA GLU A 73 10.49 -6.44 -20.41
C GLU A 73 10.64 -5.86 -19.00
N TYR A 74 11.05 -4.60 -18.94
CA TYR A 74 11.09 -3.73 -17.78
C TYR A 74 9.72 -3.56 -17.10
N ASP A 75 8.62 -3.52 -17.85
CA ASP A 75 7.27 -3.33 -17.29
C ASP A 75 6.81 -4.49 -16.41
N LYS A 76 7.31 -5.71 -16.67
CA LYS A 76 6.98 -6.92 -15.88
C LYS A 76 7.81 -7.04 -14.60
N VAL A 77 9.08 -6.63 -14.65
CA VAL A 77 10.00 -6.71 -13.49
C VAL A 77 9.76 -5.55 -12.52
N LEU A 78 9.41 -4.38 -13.01
CA LEU A 78 9.12 -3.20 -12.19
C LEU A 78 7.79 -3.28 -11.44
N GLY A 79 6.85 -4.11 -11.89
CA GLY A 79 5.51 -4.21 -11.31
C GLY A 79 5.47 -4.73 -9.87
N LEU A 80 6.49 -5.42 -9.38
CA LEU A 80 6.43 -6.15 -8.12
C LEU A 80 7.29 -5.56 -6.98
N ASP A 81 8.38 -4.83 -7.28
CA ASP A 81 9.33 -4.37 -6.24
C ASP A 81 9.60 -2.86 -6.20
N SER A 82 9.13 -2.09 -7.18
CA SER A 82 9.48 -0.65 -7.28
C SER A 82 8.79 0.27 -6.26
N GLY A 83 7.72 -0.21 -5.60
CA GLY A 83 6.99 0.58 -4.60
C GLY A 83 6.07 1.65 -5.18
N ALA A 84 5.71 1.61 -6.47
CA ALA A 84 4.65 2.43 -7.04
C ALA A 84 3.26 1.90 -6.63
N ASP A 85 2.26 2.79 -6.61
CA ASP A 85 0.89 2.45 -6.21
C ASP A 85 0.03 2.00 -7.39
N ASP A 86 0.35 2.44 -8.61
CA ASP A 86 -0.27 2.01 -9.86
C ASP A 86 0.63 2.32 -11.06
N TYR A 87 0.27 1.76 -12.23
CA TYR A 87 0.96 1.95 -13.51
C TYR A 87 -0.05 2.25 -14.61
N ILE A 88 0.34 3.10 -15.55
CA ILE A 88 -0.43 3.35 -16.77
C ILE A 88 0.47 3.31 -17.99
N THR A 89 0.09 2.54 -19.00
CA THR A 89 0.89 2.37 -20.23
C THR A 89 0.48 3.38 -21.29
N LYS A 90 1.48 4.06 -21.86
CA LYS A 90 1.30 4.96 -23.01
C LYS A 90 1.15 4.16 -24.31
N PRO A 91 0.25 4.55 -25.24
CA PRO A 91 -0.73 5.64 -25.10
C PRO A 91 -1.91 5.24 -24.23
N PHE A 92 -2.38 6.16 -23.38
CA PHE A 92 -3.54 5.96 -22.50
C PHE A 92 -4.66 6.96 -22.79
N GLY A 93 -5.90 6.58 -22.49
CA GLY A 93 -7.04 7.46 -22.53
C GLY A 93 -7.05 8.42 -21.32
N MET A 94 -7.39 9.70 -21.54
CA MET A 94 -7.44 10.67 -20.43
C MET A 94 -8.44 10.27 -19.34
N MET A 95 -9.58 9.67 -19.71
CA MET A 95 -10.57 9.18 -18.76
C MET A 95 -10.06 7.97 -17.94
N GLU A 96 -9.22 7.12 -18.53
CA GLU A 96 -8.53 6.04 -17.81
C GLU A 96 -7.60 6.63 -16.75
N LEU A 97 -6.76 7.61 -17.13
CA LEU A 97 -5.87 8.28 -16.21
C LEU A 97 -6.63 8.89 -15.03
N VAL A 98 -7.70 9.65 -15.29
CA VAL A 98 -8.53 10.27 -14.24
C VAL A 98 -9.14 9.21 -13.32
N SER A 99 -9.61 8.09 -13.87
CA SER A 99 -10.18 6.99 -13.08
C SER A 99 -9.13 6.34 -12.16
N ARG A 100 -7.90 6.14 -12.64
CA ARG A 100 -6.78 5.61 -11.86
C ARG A 100 -6.36 6.57 -10.75
N VAL A 101 -6.22 7.86 -11.05
CA VAL A 101 -5.93 8.92 -10.06
C VAL A 101 -6.98 8.88 -8.94
N LYS A 102 -8.27 8.90 -9.28
CA LYS A 102 -9.37 8.79 -8.29
C LYS A 102 -9.29 7.50 -7.47
N ALA A 103 -8.95 6.37 -8.08
CA ALA A 103 -8.84 5.08 -7.39
C ALA A 103 -7.66 5.05 -6.42
N VAL A 104 -6.51 5.60 -6.80
CA VAL A 104 -5.32 5.68 -5.93
C VAL A 104 -5.56 6.64 -4.78
N LEU A 105 -6.07 7.86 -5.03
CA LEU A 105 -6.40 8.82 -3.98
C LEU A 105 -7.46 8.28 -3.00
N ARG A 106 -8.48 7.58 -3.48
CA ARG A 106 -9.48 6.93 -2.62
C ARG A 106 -8.86 5.86 -1.71
N ARG A 107 -7.86 5.11 -2.19
CA ARG A 107 -7.13 4.12 -1.40
C ARG A 107 -6.24 4.81 -0.36
N SER A 108 -5.56 5.87 -0.74
CA SER A 108 -4.72 6.69 0.14
C SER A 108 -5.56 7.37 1.23
N SER A 109 -6.65 8.05 0.88
CA SER A 109 -7.52 8.73 1.84
C SER A 109 -8.25 7.77 2.80
N ARG A 110 -8.49 6.52 2.40
CA ARG A 110 -8.96 5.46 3.33
C ARG A 110 -7.90 5.10 4.36
N ASN A 111 -6.61 5.17 3.99
CA ASN A 111 -5.51 4.96 4.92
C ASN A 111 -5.34 6.14 5.89
N GLU A 112 -5.56 7.39 5.46
CA GLU A 112 -5.48 8.56 6.35
C GLU A 112 -6.56 8.60 7.44
N LYS A 113 -7.73 8.00 7.20
CA LYS A 113 -8.82 7.93 8.20
C LYS A 113 -8.63 6.87 9.27
N LYS A 114 -7.56 6.06 9.22
CA LYS A 114 -7.26 5.05 10.23
C LYS A 114 -5.92 5.33 10.90
N ASP A 115 -5.81 6.49 11.57
CA ASP A 115 -4.63 6.77 12.41
C ASP A 115 -4.45 5.73 13.51
N GLU A 116 -5.53 5.16 13.99
CA GLU A 116 -5.54 4.10 15.00
C GLU A 116 -6.71 3.14 14.75
N ILE A 117 -6.44 1.84 14.72
CA ILE A 117 -7.48 0.80 14.72
C ILE A 117 -7.40 0.12 16.07
N ILE A 118 -8.54 0.04 16.78
CA ILE A 118 -8.63 -0.57 18.10
C ILE A 118 -9.50 -1.81 18.02
N VAL A 119 -8.96 -2.96 18.48
CA VAL A 119 -9.70 -4.22 18.63
C VAL A 119 -9.41 -4.74 20.05
N GLY A 120 -10.32 -4.50 20.98
CA GLY A 120 -10.08 -4.76 22.40
C GLY A 120 -8.87 -3.99 22.91
N GLN A 121 -7.83 -4.69 23.41
CA GLN A 121 -6.58 -4.08 23.87
C GLN A 121 -5.48 -4.01 22.81
N LEU A 122 -5.80 -4.38 21.57
CA LEU A 122 -4.90 -4.29 20.43
C LEU A 122 -5.10 -2.93 19.74
N LYS A 123 -4.00 -2.18 19.57
CA LYS A 123 -3.97 -0.91 18.85
C LYS A 123 -3.01 -1.03 17.67
N ILE A 124 -3.50 -0.73 16.49
CA ILE A 124 -2.74 -0.79 15.25
C ILE A 124 -2.69 0.61 14.66
N TYR A 125 -1.51 1.05 14.28
CA TYR A 125 -1.25 2.33 13.62
C TYR A 125 -0.75 2.06 12.20
N PRO A 126 -1.66 1.90 11.21
CA PRO A 126 -1.30 1.49 9.85
C PRO A 126 -0.26 2.43 9.22
N ASN A 127 -0.48 3.73 9.33
CA ASN A 127 0.40 4.76 8.76
C ASN A 127 1.80 4.82 9.42
N LYS A 128 1.92 4.36 10.66
CA LYS A 128 3.20 4.33 11.40
C LYS A 128 3.84 2.96 11.39
N HIS A 129 3.20 1.97 10.76
CA HIS A 129 3.62 0.56 10.76
C HIS A 129 3.90 0.03 12.18
N LYS A 130 3.08 0.47 13.16
CA LYS A 130 3.25 0.15 14.58
C LYS A 130 2.05 -0.61 15.12
N VAL A 131 2.32 -1.47 16.09
CA VAL A 131 1.31 -2.24 16.81
C VAL A 131 1.60 -2.15 18.31
N LYS A 132 0.54 -1.97 19.11
CA LYS A 132 0.60 -2.12 20.56
C LYS A 132 -0.38 -3.19 21.01
N SER A 133 0.07 -4.12 21.83
CA SER A 133 -0.71 -5.16 22.46
C SER A 133 -0.69 -4.94 23.96
N CYS A 134 -1.85 -4.78 24.58
CA CYS A 134 -1.97 -4.50 26.03
C CYS A 134 -1.05 -3.35 26.49
N GLY A 135 -0.95 -2.29 25.68
CA GLY A 135 -0.13 -1.10 25.94
C GLY A 135 1.35 -1.21 25.53
N ASN A 136 1.87 -2.40 25.31
CA ASN A 136 3.27 -2.63 24.93
C ASN A 136 3.46 -2.64 23.40
N GLU A 137 4.53 -2.02 22.91
CA GLU A 137 4.87 -2.01 21.49
C GLU A 137 5.34 -3.42 21.05
N VAL A 138 4.82 -3.90 19.92
CA VAL A 138 5.11 -5.23 19.36
C VAL A 138 5.78 -5.07 18.01
N THR A 139 6.96 -5.68 17.83
CA THR A 139 7.66 -5.68 16.55
C THR A 139 7.19 -6.84 15.68
N LEU A 140 6.56 -6.50 14.56
CA LEU A 140 6.10 -7.45 13.54
C LEU A 140 6.97 -7.35 12.29
N THR A 141 7.14 -8.46 11.58
CA THR A 141 7.65 -8.44 10.22
C THR A 141 6.62 -7.81 9.27
N ASN A 142 7.03 -7.37 8.09
CA ASN A 142 6.13 -6.79 7.10
C ASN A 142 4.95 -7.73 6.75
N LYS A 143 5.23 -9.04 6.59
CA LYS A 143 4.17 -10.03 6.29
C LYS A 143 3.20 -10.23 7.45
N GLU A 144 3.69 -10.28 8.69
CA GLU A 144 2.84 -10.38 9.88
C GLU A 144 1.99 -9.13 10.07
N PHE A 145 2.57 -7.95 9.85
CA PHE A 145 1.83 -6.69 9.93
C PHE A 145 0.71 -6.60 8.88
N LYS A 146 1.01 -6.92 7.61
CA LYS A 146 0.01 -6.98 6.54
C LYS A 146 -1.09 -8.00 6.84
N LEU A 147 -0.72 -9.17 7.36
CA LEU A 147 -1.66 -10.22 7.74
C LEU A 147 -2.61 -9.75 8.85
N LEU A 148 -2.09 -9.07 9.87
CA LEU A 148 -2.88 -8.49 10.95
C LEU A 148 -3.86 -7.43 10.43
N CYS A 149 -3.38 -6.48 9.61
CA CYS A 149 -4.21 -5.46 9.00
C CYS A 149 -5.35 -6.06 8.17
N LEU A 150 -5.05 -7.06 7.33
CA LEU A 150 -6.05 -7.74 6.50
C LEU A 150 -7.13 -8.44 7.33
N LEU A 151 -6.75 -9.11 8.41
CA LEU A 151 -7.70 -9.73 9.34
C LEU A 151 -8.60 -8.70 10.03
N VAL A 152 -8.05 -7.56 10.45
CA VAL A 152 -8.82 -6.49 11.08
C VAL A 152 -9.76 -5.82 10.09
N GLU A 153 -9.30 -5.60 8.86
CA GLU A 153 -10.10 -5.02 7.79
C GLU A 153 -11.27 -5.90 7.36
N SER A 154 -11.16 -7.21 7.57
CA SER A 154 -12.26 -8.15 7.32
C SER A 154 -13.45 -7.99 8.28
N LYS A 155 -13.29 -7.19 9.35
CA LYS A 155 -14.36 -6.87 10.34
C LYS A 155 -15.06 -8.13 10.88
N GLY A 156 -14.28 -9.14 11.25
CA GLY A 156 -14.80 -10.41 11.78
C GLY A 156 -15.23 -11.43 10.73
N ASN A 157 -15.24 -11.09 9.45
CA ASN A 157 -15.46 -12.07 8.40
C ASN A 157 -14.30 -13.07 8.34
N VAL A 158 -14.62 -14.31 8.04
CA VAL A 158 -13.61 -15.36 7.90
C VAL A 158 -12.91 -15.22 6.55
N LEU A 159 -11.58 -15.14 6.58
CA LEU A 159 -10.74 -15.20 5.39
C LEU A 159 -10.17 -16.62 5.28
N ASN A 160 -10.36 -17.25 4.12
CA ASN A 160 -9.78 -18.55 3.88
C ASN A 160 -8.26 -18.46 3.63
N ARG A 161 -7.56 -19.60 3.70
CA ARG A 161 -6.09 -19.65 3.58
C ARG A 161 -5.59 -19.18 2.21
N ASP A 162 -6.31 -19.49 1.15
CA ASP A 162 -5.95 -19.08 -0.22
C ASP A 162 -6.10 -17.57 -0.39
N GLN A 163 -7.18 -16.98 0.15
CA GLN A 163 -7.36 -15.52 0.16
C GLN A 163 -6.23 -14.84 0.94
N LEU A 164 -5.86 -15.34 2.11
CA LEU A 164 -4.76 -14.81 2.90
C LEU A 164 -3.43 -14.95 2.17
N LEU A 165 -3.16 -16.10 1.58
CA LEU A 165 -1.94 -16.37 0.82
C LEU A 165 -1.83 -15.40 -0.36
N THR A 166 -2.86 -15.33 -1.20
CA THR A 166 -2.87 -14.48 -2.39
C THR A 166 -2.71 -12.99 -2.05
N ASN A 167 -3.42 -12.49 -1.01
CA ASN A 167 -3.35 -11.08 -0.64
C ASN A 167 -1.99 -10.67 -0.04
N ILE A 168 -1.30 -11.59 0.65
CA ILE A 168 -0.06 -11.27 1.36
C ILE A 168 1.19 -11.66 0.57
N TRP A 169 1.13 -12.75 -0.21
CA TRP A 169 2.29 -13.27 -0.96
C TRP A 169 2.16 -13.10 -2.48
N GLY A 170 0.95 -12.89 -3.00
CA GLY A 170 0.68 -12.72 -4.43
C GLY A 170 0.17 -14.02 -5.10
N TYR A 171 -0.33 -13.87 -6.34
CA TYR A 171 -0.89 -15.00 -7.11
C TYR A 171 0.17 -16.02 -7.58
N ASP A 172 1.41 -15.55 -7.77
CA ASP A 172 2.50 -16.39 -8.31
C ASP A 172 3.34 -17.06 -7.21
N PHE A 173 2.81 -17.09 -5.98
CA PHE A 173 3.52 -17.73 -4.87
C PHE A 173 3.28 -19.25 -4.89
N ASP A 174 4.31 -20.02 -5.26
CA ASP A 174 4.31 -21.48 -5.32
C ASP A 174 4.33 -22.17 -3.93
N GLY A 175 4.19 -21.41 -2.85
CA GLY A 175 4.20 -21.95 -1.49
C GLY A 175 2.85 -22.54 -1.06
N GLU A 176 2.93 -23.57 -0.20
CA GLU A 176 1.74 -24.19 0.38
C GLU A 176 0.98 -23.22 1.31
N THR A 177 -0.34 -23.41 1.43
CA THR A 177 -1.22 -22.66 2.35
C THR A 177 -0.80 -22.78 3.83
N ARG A 178 0.02 -23.78 4.18
CA ARG A 178 0.68 -23.91 5.49
C ARG A 178 1.57 -22.73 5.86
N THR A 179 2.06 -21.98 4.87
CA THR A 179 2.81 -20.73 5.10
C THR A 179 1.99 -19.72 5.92
N VAL A 180 0.68 -19.64 5.65
CA VAL A 180 -0.25 -18.79 6.40
C VAL A 180 -0.31 -19.23 7.86
N ASP A 181 -0.44 -20.55 8.12
CA ASP A 181 -0.58 -21.09 9.47
C ASP A 181 0.66 -20.79 10.33
N VAL A 182 1.87 -20.85 9.73
CA VAL A 182 3.13 -20.50 10.41
C VAL A 182 3.14 -19.02 10.80
N HIS A 183 2.73 -18.12 9.89
CA HIS A 183 2.69 -16.69 10.17
C HIS A 183 1.60 -16.33 11.20
N ILE A 184 0.44 -16.97 11.15
CA ILE A 184 -0.60 -16.81 12.18
C ILE A 184 -0.08 -17.26 13.56
N ARG A 185 0.63 -18.39 13.64
CA ARG A 185 1.21 -18.85 14.90
C ARG A 185 2.22 -17.85 15.45
N SER A 186 3.14 -17.38 14.61
CA SER A 186 4.14 -16.39 14.99
C SER A 186 3.50 -15.06 15.42
N LEU A 187 2.49 -14.60 14.67
CA LEU A 187 1.74 -13.38 14.97
C LEU A 187 1.02 -13.50 16.32
N ARG A 188 0.32 -14.58 16.59
CA ARG A 188 -0.32 -14.82 17.90
C ARG A 188 0.68 -14.79 19.04
N GLN A 189 1.83 -15.43 18.88
CA GLN A 189 2.89 -15.46 19.88
C GLN A 189 3.41 -14.04 20.19
N LYS A 190 3.66 -13.24 19.16
CA LYS A 190 4.15 -11.87 19.31
C LYS A 190 3.12 -10.93 19.94
N LEU A 191 1.84 -11.11 19.61
CA LEU A 191 0.74 -10.33 20.19
C LEU A 191 0.41 -10.74 21.63
N GLY A 192 0.91 -11.85 22.13
CA GLY A 192 0.63 -12.32 23.50
C GLY A 192 -0.87 -12.49 23.75
N GLU A 193 -1.40 -11.84 24.79
CA GLU A 193 -2.83 -11.93 25.14
C GLU A 193 -3.76 -11.49 23.99
N CYS A 194 -3.40 -10.44 23.24
CA CYS A 194 -4.18 -10.01 22.08
C CYS A 194 -4.12 -11.02 20.91
N GLY A 195 -3.18 -11.96 20.93
CA GLY A 195 -3.13 -13.03 19.94
C GLY A 195 -4.36 -13.95 19.96
N LYS A 196 -5.07 -14.03 21.09
CA LYS A 196 -6.34 -14.76 21.24
C LYS A 196 -7.47 -14.16 20.39
N LEU A 197 -7.38 -12.88 20.02
CA LEU A 197 -8.33 -12.22 19.13
C LEU A 197 -8.32 -12.84 17.71
N ILE A 198 -7.21 -13.46 17.30
CA ILE A 198 -7.13 -14.16 16.04
C ILE A 198 -7.68 -15.57 16.23
N GLU A 199 -8.87 -15.81 15.70
CA GLU A 199 -9.57 -17.09 15.82
C GLU A 199 -9.31 -17.99 14.61
N THR A 200 -9.25 -19.30 14.86
CA THR A 200 -9.18 -20.31 13.81
C THR A 200 -10.58 -20.88 13.55
N VAL A 201 -11.07 -20.72 12.33
CA VAL A 201 -12.29 -21.40 11.88
C VAL A 201 -11.86 -22.69 11.20
N ARG A 202 -12.07 -23.81 11.91
CA ARG A 202 -11.58 -25.14 11.46
C ARG A 202 -12.08 -25.48 10.05
N GLY A 203 -11.18 -25.95 9.21
CA GLY A 203 -11.47 -26.33 7.82
C GLY A 203 -11.63 -25.14 6.86
N ILE A 204 -11.70 -23.88 7.34
CA ILE A 204 -11.92 -22.71 6.51
C ILE A 204 -10.69 -21.78 6.53
N GLY A 205 -10.42 -21.13 7.67
CA GLY A 205 -9.36 -20.12 7.73
C GLY A 205 -9.29 -19.41 9.06
N TYR A 206 -9.15 -18.09 9.01
CA TYR A 206 -8.92 -17.23 10.17
C TYR A 206 -9.81 -15.99 10.13
N ARG A 207 -10.14 -15.49 11.30
CA ARG A 207 -10.78 -14.18 11.48
C ARG A 207 -10.21 -13.49 12.71
N ILE A 208 -10.47 -12.20 12.83
CA ILE A 208 -10.27 -11.50 14.09
C ILE A 208 -11.62 -11.41 14.80
N GLY A 209 -11.69 -11.96 16.00
CA GLY A 209 -12.84 -11.84 16.89
C GLY A 209 -12.62 -10.73 17.90
N GLY A 210 -13.70 -10.22 18.50
CA GLY A 210 -13.60 -9.24 19.58
C GLY A 210 -14.41 -7.96 19.38
N ASN A 211 -15.62 -8.10 18.86
CA ASN A 211 -16.71 -7.15 19.12
C ASN A 211 -18.05 -7.90 19.00
N GLU A 212 -18.39 -8.62 20.05
CA GLU A 212 -19.77 -8.77 20.48
C GLU A 212 -19.87 -8.07 21.83
N SER A 213 -20.30 -6.81 21.79
CA SER A 213 -21.04 -6.12 22.86
C SER A 213 -21.66 -4.88 22.27
#